data_0a7a914f23c6431f34844a71485a34ec
#
_entry.id   0a7a914f23c6431f34844a71485a34ec
#
_cell.length_a   1.000
_cell.length_b   1.000
_cell.length_c   1.000
_cell.angle_alpha   90.00
_cell.angle_beta   90.00
_cell.angle_gamma   90.00
#
_symmetry.space_group_name_H-M   'P 1'
#
loop_
_entity.id
_entity.type
_entity.pdbx_description
1 polymer ?
#
loop_
_entity_poly.entity_id
_entity_poly.type
_entity_poly.pdbx_seq_one_letter_code
_entity_poly.pdbx_strand_id
1 'polypeptide(L)'
;RYSRLQSKFPRIIDKGLWQAGFHLLDIIRTKTAKGIDFRNVPFAQYSKSYRKQLQREGKPLKVDLFYSGRMLGALTPSNRTIKKTGKGKISVGFSNSQMRQRALFNQVLNTPKREFFGFNDRTEKIISKQFNRFVEKELKKMKLWVYEKILHLIYYQPSQVLVAQ
;
A
#
# COMPACT_ATOMS: atom_id res chain seq x y z
N ARG A 1 -8.92 -17.35 -30.04
CA ARG A 1 -7.86 -16.94 -29.06
C ARG A 1 -8.03 -15.51 -28.59
N TYR A 2 -8.33 -14.55 -29.47
CA TYR A 2 -8.51 -13.13 -29.15
C TYR A 2 -9.70 -12.88 -28.21
N SER A 3 -10.85 -13.49 -28.47
CA SER A 3 -12.04 -13.41 -27.61
C SER A 3 -11.79 -13.91 -26.18
N ARG A 4 -10.96 -14.97 -26.04
CA ARG A 4 -10.57 -15.51 -24.73
C ARG A 4 -9.67 -14.54 -23.95
N LEU A 5 -8.86 -13.74 -24.64
CA LEU A 5 -8.06 -12.68 -24.01
C LEU A 5 -8.97 -11.54 -23.55
N GLN A 6 -9.85 -11.04 -24.41
CA GLN A 6 -10.77 -9.96 -24.07
C GLN A 6 -11.62 -10.26 -22.83
N SER A 7 -12.07 -11.51 -22.66
CA SER A 7 -12.87 -11.92 -21.51
C SER A 7 -12.04 -12.09 -20.22
N LYS A 8 -10.76 -12.53 -20.31
CA LYS A 8 -9.93 -12.84 -19.16
C LYS A 8 -9.03 -11.69 -18.71
N PHE A 9 -8.64 -10.80 -19.63
CA PHE A 9 -7.70 -9.73 -19.34
C PHE A 9 -8.15 -8.80 -18.20
N PRO A 10 -9.42 -8.33 -18.13
CA PRO A 10 -9.88 -7.53 -17.00
C PRO A 10 -9.70 -8.22 -15.65
N ARG A 11 -9.94 -9.52 -15.58
CA ARG A 11 -9.76 -10.30 -14.36
C ARG A 11 -8.29 -10.43 -13.95
N ILE A 12 -7.39 -10.52 -14.93
CA ILE A 12 -5.94 -10.55 -14.66
C ILE A 12 -5.50 -9.21 -14.08
N ILE A 13 -5.94 -8.10 -14.68
CA ILE A 13 -5.64 -6.76 -14.18
C ILE A 13 -6.19 -6.58 -12.77
N ASP A 14 -7.44 -6.91 -12.51
CA ASP A 14 -8.06 -6.81 -11.18
C ASP A 14 -7.26 -7.60 -10.12
N LYS A 15 -6.85 -8.83 -10.44
CA LYS A 15 -6.02 -9.64 -9.54
C LYS A 15 -4.64 -9.03 -9.32
N GLY A 16 -4.01 -8.51 -10.38
CA GLY A 16 -2.72 -7.84 -10.29
C GLY A 16 -2.79 -6.60 -9.41
N LEU A 17 -3.82 -5.78 -9.59
CA LEU A 17 -4.06 -4.61 -8.76
C LEU A 17 -4.30 -4.97 -7.30
N TRP A 18 -5.08 -6.02 -7.04
CA TRP A 18 -5.30 -6.49 -5.67
C TRP A 18 -3.99 -6.90 -4.99
N GLN A 19 -3.11 -7.61 -5.71
CA GLN A 19 -1.77 -7.95 -5.20
C GLN A 19 -0.90 -6.71 -5.01
N ALA A 20 -0.96 -5.74 -5.92
CA ALA A 20 -0.26 -4.46 -5.77
C ALA A 20 -0.71 -3.73 -4.49
N GLY A 21 -2.02 -3.67 -4.23
CA GLY A 21 -2.57 -3.12 -2.98
C GLY A 21 -2.10 -3.88 -1.74
N PHE A 22 -2.03 -5.21 -1.81
CA PHE A 22 -1.49 -6.05 -0.74
C PHE A 22 -0.03 -5.67 -0.41
N HIS A 23 0.82 -5.60 -1.43
CA HIS A 23 2.23 -5.23 -1.25
C HIS A 23 2.39 -3.80 -0.74
N LEU A 24 1.56 -2.85 -1.20
CA LEU A 24 1.59 -1.49 -0.69
C LEU A 24 1.30 -1.45 0.82
N LEU A 25 0.24 -2.12 1.27
CA LEU A 25 -0.09 -2.18 2.70
C LEU A 25 1.01 -2.83 3.52
N ASP A 26 1.63 -3.89 3.00
CA ASP A 26 2.73 -4.56 3.68
C ASP A 26 3.96 -3.65 3.80
N ILE A 27 4.31 -2.92 2.75
CA ILE A 27 5.40 -1.93 2.77
C ILE A 27 5.10 -0.83 3.79
N ILE A 28 3.89 -0.26 3.81
CA ILE A 28 3.49 0.79 4.76
C ILE A 28 3.63 0.27 6.19
N ARG A 29 3.07 -0.90 6.50
CA ARG A 29 3.14 -1.51 7.83
C ARG A 29 4.59 -1.77 8.26
N THR A 30 5.38 -2.35 7.37
CA THR A 30 6.79 -2.68 7.64
C THR A 30 7.63 -1.43 7.88
N LYS A 31 7.48 -0.38 7.07
CA LYS A 31 8.18 0.89 7.26
C LYS A 31 7.77 1.54 8.59
N THR A 32 6.48 1.63 8.85
CA THR A 32 5.96 2.22 10.10
C THR A 32 6.48 1.47 11.32
N ALA A 33 6.46 0.14 11.30
CA ALA A 33 7.02 -0.68 12.38
C ALA A 33 8.53 -0.49 12.56
N LYS A 34 9.24 -0.09 11.51
CA LYS A 34 10.67 0.30 11.59
C LYS A 34 10.88 1.73 12.08
N GLY A 35 9.84 2.52 12.26
CA GLY A 35 9.94 3.92 12.66
C GLY A 35 10.26 4.86 11.51
N ILE A 36 9.86 4.51 10.28
CA ILE A 36 10.22 5.20 9.04
C ILE A 36 8.94 5.64 8.33
N ASP A 37 8.91 6.87 7.84
CA ASP A 37 7.79 7.43 7.07
C ASP A 37 7.73 6.88 5.63
N PHE A 38 6.70 7.29 4.87
CA PHE A 38 6.57 6.84 3.49
C PHE A 38 7.70 7.35 2.58
N ARG A 39 8.38 8.47 2.93
CA ARG A 39 9.53 9.04 2.22
C ARG A 39 10.87 8.39 2.57
N ASN A 40 10.88 7.44 3.49
CA ASN A 40 12.04 6.76 4.06
C ASN A 40 12.83 7.63 5.07
N VAL A 41 12.18 8.59 5.71
CA VAL A 41 12.76 9.42 6.76
C VAL A 41 12.33 8.84 8.12
N PRO A 42 13.23 8.77 9.13
CA PRO A 42 12.85 8.37 10.48
C PRO A 42 11.79 9.29 11.07
N PHE A 43 10.82 8.73 11.80
CA PHE A 43 9.84 9.55 12.51
C PHE A 43 10.48 10.45 13.56
N ALA A 44 9.92 11.65 13.69
CA ALA A 44 10.28 12.54 14.78
C ALA A 44 10.03 11.87 16.14
N GLN A 45 10.97 12.07 17.08
CA GLN A 45 10.91 11.46 18.40
C GLN A 45 9.65 11.87 19.17
N TYR A 46 9.24 11.01 20.09
CA TYR A 46 8.18 11.34 21.04
C TYR A 46 8.63 12.46 22.00
N SER A 47 7.68 13.27 22.49
CA SER A 47 7.93 14.27 23.51
C SER A 47 8.52 13.64 24.78
N LYS A 48 9.27 14.41 25.55
CA LYS A 48 9.87 13.93 26.82
C LYS A 48 8.81 13.40 27.80
N SER A 49 7.65 14.07 27.87
CA SER A 49 6.54 13.65 28.73
C SER A 49 5.95 12.30 28.29
N TYR A 50 5.70 12.14 26.99
CA TYR A 50 5.14 10.87 26.46
C TYR A 50 6.14 9.71 26.56
N ARG A 51 7.43 9.96 26.36
CA ARG A 51 8.48 8.95 26.60
C ARG A 51 8.50 8.46 28.05
N LYS A 52 8.38 9.40 29.03
CA LYS A 52 8.27 9.03 30.45
C LYS A 52 7.04 8.17 30.73
N GLN A 53 5.90 8.49 30.10
CA GLN A 53 4.68 7.68 30.21
C GLN A 53 4.91 6.27 29.67
N LEU A 54 5.47 6.13 28.46
CA LEU A 54 5.77 4.83 27.86
C LEU A 54 6.72 3.99 28.75
N GLN A 55 7.73 4.63 29.35
CA GLN A 55 8.64 3.96 30.30
C GLN A 55 7.89 3.42 31.52
N ARG A 56 6.98 4.20 32.11
CA ARG A 56 6.16 3.76 33.25
C ARG A 56 5.25 2.59 32.89
N GLU A 57 4.79 2.55 31.63
CA GLU A 57 3.94 1.48 31.10
C GLU A 57 4.74 0.27 30.59
N GLY A 58 6.07 0.26 30.72
CA GLY A 58 6.94 -0.81 30.21
C GLY A 58 6.91 -0.96 28.67
N LYS A 59 6.59 0.13 27.96
CA LYS A 59 6.46 0.11 26.49
C LYS A 59 7.77 0.56 25.82
N PRO A 60 8.03 0.07 24.57
CA PRO A 60 9.18 0.50 23.81
C PRO A 60 9.15 2.02 23.53
N LEU A 61 10.32 2.66 23.59
CA LEU A 61 10.48 4.09 23.28
C LEU A 61 10.60 4.37 21.78
N LYS A 62 10.65 3.33 20.97
CA LYS A 62 10.72 3.44 19.52
C LYS A 62 9.47 4.11 18.96
N VAL A 63 9.66 5.02 18.03
CA VAL A 63 8.54 5.68 17.33
C VAL A 63 8.08 4.81 16.16
N ASP A 64 7.22 3.85 16.43
CA ASP A 64 6.70 2.89 15.44
C ASP A 64 5.18 2.95 15.27
N LEU A 65 4.53 3.93 15.94
CA LEU A 65 3.08 4.10 15.97
C LEU A 65 2.31 2.85 16.47
N PHE A 66 3.00 1.97 17.21
CA PHE A 66 2.48 0.70 17.69
C PHE A 66 2.14 0.73 19.19
N TYR A 67 1.26 1.62 19.63
CA TYR A 67 0.84 1.64 21.03
C TYR A 67 0.06 0.40 21.46
N SER A 68 -0.96 0.01 20.66
CA SER A 68 -1.81 -1.17 20.89
C SER A 68 -1.89 -2.10 19.68
N GLY A 69 -1.16 -1.82 18.62
CA GLY A 69 -1.22 -2.55 17.35
C GLY A 69 -2.50 -2.36 16.53
N ARG A 70 -3.57 -1.80 17.13
CA ARG A 70 -4.88 -1.70 16.48
C ARG A 70 -4.86 -0.89 15.18
N MET A 71 -4.12 0.24 15.16
CA MET A 71 -4.06 1.10 13.97
C MET A 71 -3.37 0.39 12.81
N LEU A 72 -2.19 -0.18 13.02
CA LEU A 72 -1.48 -0.92 11.97
C LEU A 72 -2.18 -2.26 11.64
N GLY A 73 -2.83 -2.88 12.61
CA GLY A 73 -3.67 -4.05 12.39
C GLY A 73 -4.84 -3.77 11.45
N ALA A 74 -5.41 -2.56 11.51
CA ALA A 74 -6.50 -2.14 10.61
C ALA A 74 -6.05 -1.91 9.15
N LEU A 75 -4.75 -2.00 8.86
CA LEU A 75 -4.15 -2.02 7.51
C LEU A 75 -3.82 -3.43 7.03
N THR A 76 -4.22 -4.47 7.76
CA THR A 76 -4.02 -5.85 7.29
C THR A 76 -4.76 -6.06 5.97
N PRO A 77 -4.08 -6.57 4.92
CA PRO A 77 -4.69 -6.76 3.61
C PRO A 77 -5.96 -7.60 3.65
N SER A 78 -7.05 -7.07 3.13
CA SER A 78 -8.38 -7.69 3.10
C SER A 78 -9.29 -6.94 2.12
N ASN A 79 -10.46 -7.48 1.83
CA ASN A 79 -11.49 -6.81 1.03
C ASN A 79 -12.04 -5.53 1.69
N ARG A 80 -11.74 -5.29 2.97
CA ARG A 80 -12.10 -4.05 3.68
C ARG A 80 -11.05 -2.97 3.52
N THR A 81 -9.79 -3.35 3.34
CA THR A 81 -8.64 -2.44 3.21
C THR A 81 -8.23 -2.20 1.77
N ILE A 82 -8.55 -3.11 0.87
CA ILE A 82 -8.31 -2.99 -0.58
C ILE A 82 -9.67 -3.10 -1.25
N LYS A 83 -10.12 -2.02 -1.90
CA LYS A 83 -11.44 -1.94 -2.53
C LYS A 83 -11.30 -1.60 -3.99
N LYS A 84 -12.05 -2.30 -4.84
CA LYS A 84 -12.20 -1.93 -6.24
C LYS A 84 -13.08 -0.67 -6.33
N THR A 85 -12.58 0.39 -6.95
CA THR A 85 -13.29 1.68 -7.10
C THR A 85 -13.71 1.95 -8.53
N GLY A 86 -13.28 1.11 -9.47
CA GLY A 86 -13.62 1.23 -10.89
C GLY A 86 -12.90 0.19 -11.72
N LYS A 87 -13.07 0.27 -13.05
CA LYS A 87 -12.35 -0.58 -14.00
C LYS A 87 -10.86 -0.23 -13.95
N GLY A 88 -10.02 -1.21 -13.59
CA GLY A 88 -8.58 -0.98 -13.47
C GLY A 88 -8.16 -0.05 -12.32
N LYS A 89 -9.02 0.17 -11.31
CA LYS A 89 -8.74 1.05 -10.18
C LYS A 89 -9.05 0.37 -8.84
N ILE A 90 -8.15 0.54 -7.88
CA ILE A 90 -8.36 0.16 -6.49
C ILE A 90 -8.08 1.34 -5.56
N SER A 91 -8.72 1.36 -4.41
CA SER A 91 -8.33 2.18 -3.27
C SER A 91 -7.77 1.31 -2.15
N VAL A 92 -6.84 1.86 -1.40
CA VAL A 92 -6.18 1.20 -0.28
C VAL A 92 -6.35 2.08 0.96
N GLY A 93 -6.79 1.50 2.07
CA GLY A 93 -7.05 2.28 3.27
C GLY A 93 -7.35 1.44 4.51
N PHE A 94 -7.88 2.08 5.54
CA PHE A 94 -8.18 1.44 6.82
C PHE A 94 -9.49 0.65 6.78
N SER A 95 -9.52 -0.49 7.48
CA SER A 95 -10.70 -1.34 7.57
C SER A 95 -11.84 -0.73 8.41
N ASN A 96 -11.55 0.24 9.31
CA ASN A 96 -12.55 0.92 10.10
C ASN A 96 -12.27 2.43 10.27
N SER A 97 -13.33 3.20 10.52
CA SER A 97 -13.29 4.66 10.62
C SER A 97 -12.49 5.16 11.83
N GLN A 98 -12.59 4.51 12.98
CA GLN A 98 -11.88 4.92 14.18
C GLN A 98 -10.35 4.84 14.00
N MET A 99 -9.86 3.79 13.36
CA MET A 99 -8.43 3.66 13.08
C MET A 99 -7.97 4.64 11.99
N ARG A 100 -8.86 4.96 11.03
CA ARG A 100 -8.61 6.01 10.04
C ARG A 100 -8.47 7.39 10.70
N GLN A 101 -9.31 7.72 11.67
CA GLN A 101 -9.18 8.98 12.43
C GLN A 101 -7.85 9.03 13.21
N ARG A 102 -7.46 7.95 13.89
CA ARG A 102 -6.15 7.88 14.58
C ARG A 102 -4.98 8.05 13.61
N ALA A 103 -5.09 7.47 12.43
CA ALA A 103 -4.09 7.66 11.36
C ALA A 103 -4.03 9.12 10.92
N LEU A 104 -5.17 9.77 10.73
CA LEU A 104 -5.26 11.18 10.36
C LEU A 104 -4.58 12.09 11.40
N PHE A 105 -4.76 11.83 12.69
CA PHE A 105 -4.04 12.56 13.74
C PHE A 105 -2.53 12.47 13.57
N ASN A 106 -1.98 11.29 13.33
CA ASN A 106 -0.55 11.13 13.13
C ASN A 106 -0.06 11.72 11.80
N GLN A 107 -0.85 11.54 10.75
CA GLN A 107 -0.50 11.94 9.38
C GLN A 107 -0.50 13.46 9.17
N VAL A 108 -1.47 14.16 9.76
CA VAL A 108 -1.79 15.55 9.41
C VAL A 108 -1.85 16.49 10.61
N LEU A 109 -2.51 16.07 11.70
CA LEU A 109 -2.92 16.97 12.79
C LEU A 109 -1.87 17.09 13.90
N ASN A 110 -1.09 16.05 14.17
CA ASN A 110 -0.07 16.11 15.22
C ASN A 110 1.12 16.99 14.84
N THR A 111 1.74 17.58 15.85
CA THR A 111 3.03 18.24 15.75
C THR A 111 4.02 17.52 16.68
N PRO A 112 5.11 16.93 16.17
CA PRO A 112 5.46 16.77 14.75
C PRO A 112 4.57 15.76 14.03
N LYS A 113 4.31 15.97 12.74
CA LYS A 113 3.61 15.02 11.87
C LYS A 113 4.43 13.73 11.73
N ARG A 114 3.71 12.60 11.59
CA ARG A 114 4.30 11.29 11.29
C ARG A 114 3.59 10.69 10.10
N GLU A 115 4.03 11.09 8.92
CA GLU A 115 3.41 10.77 7.64
C GLU A 115 3.79 9.34 7.21
N PHE A 116 3.09 8.35 7.72
CA PHE A 116 3.38 6.94 7.49
C PHE A 116 2.59 6.32 6.34
N PHE A 117 1.41 6.87 6.04
CA PHE A 117 0.52 6.34 5.02
C PHE A 117 0.73 7.07 3.70
N GLY A 118 1.34 6.40 2.75
CA GLY A 118 1.67 6.93 1.45
C GLY A 118 2.69 6.05 0.74
N PHE A 119 3.10 6.50 -0.43
CA PHE A 119 4.18 5.87 -1.22
C PHE A 119 5.02 6.96 -1.90
N ASN A 120 6.23 6.60 -2.21
CA ASN A 120 7.18 7.43 -2.95
C ASN A 120 7.58 6.70 -4.25
N ASP A 121 8.34 7.37 -5.12
CA ASP A 121 8.77 6.84 -6.42
C ASP A 121 9.42 5.45 -6.32
N ARG A 122 10.22 5.22 -5.27
CA ARG A 122 10.85 3.91 -5.04
C ARG A 122 9.81 2.83 -4.76
N THR A 123 8.83 3.14 -3.92
CA THR A 123 7.73 2.23 -3.58
C THR A 123 6.86 1.98 -4.80
N GLU A 124 6.57 3.03 -5.57
CA GLU A 124 5.82 2.93 -6.83
C GLU A 124 6.53 2.01 -7.83
N LYS A 125 7.82 2.22 -8.05
CA LYS A 125 8.64 1.35 -8.92
C LYS A 125 8.61 -0.12 -8.49
N ILE A 126 8.69 -0.40 -7.18
CA ILE A 126 8.62 -1.76 -6.65
C ILE A 126 7.28 -2.39 -6.96
N ILE A 127 6.18 -1.68 -6.67
CA ILE A 127 4.82 -2.17 -6.85
C ILE A 127 4.50 -2.37 -8.34
N SER A 128 4.86 -1.41 -9.20
CA SER A 128 4.70 -1.50 -10.64
C SER A 128 5.45 -2.69 -11.23
N LYS A 129 6.69 -2.92 -10.79
CA LYS A 129 7.47 -4.09 -11.20
C LYS A 129 6.80 -5.41 -10.80
N GLN A 130 6.24 -5.49 -9.61
CA GLN A 130 5.52 -6.68 -9.13
C GLN A 130 4.22 -6.90 -9.91
N PHE A 131 3.46 -5.83 -10.13
CA PHE A 131 2.25 -5.87 -10.95
C PHE A 131 2.54 -6.37 -12.37
N ASN A 132 3.53 -5.78 -13.04
CA ASN A 132 3.92 -6.15 -14.38
C ASN A 132 4.34 -7.63 -14.46
N ARG A 133 5.19 -8.09 -13.52
CA ARG A 133 5.60 -9.50 -13.44
C ARG A 133 4.41 -10.45 -13.27
N PHE A 134 3.42 -10.06 -12.47
CA PHE A 134 2.20 -10.86 -12.30
C PHE A 134 1.42 -10.94 -13.61
N VAL A 135 1.15 -9.79 -14.24
CA VAL A 135 0.40 -9.74 -15.52
C VAL A 135 1.13 -10.54 -16.60
N GLU A 136 2.43 -10.36 -16.73
CA GLU A 136 3.26 -11.14 -17.65
C GLU A 136 3.14 -12.65 -17.43
N LYS A 137 3.27 -13.08 -16.16
CA LYS A 137 3.14 -14.50 -15.80
C LYS A 137 1.78 -15.07 -16.19
N GLU A 138 0.70 -14.34 -15.97
CA GLU A 138 -0.65 -14.79 -16.31
C GLU A 138 -0.88 -14.81 -17.84
N LEU A 139 -0.35 -13.82 -18.56
CA LEU A 139 -0.40 -13.80 -20.03
C LEU A 139 0.40 -14.95 -20.65
N LYS A 140 1.59 -15.26 -20.11
CA LYS A 140 2.40 -16.43 -20.56
C LYS A 140 1.62 -17.74 -20.39
N LYS A 141 0.93 -17.93 -19.27
CA LYS A 141 0.09 -19.13 -19.05
C LYS A 141 -1.00 -19.30 -20.13
N MET A 142 -1.45 -18.20 -20.71
CA MET A 142 -2.46 -18.23 -21.75
C MET A 142 -1.90 -18.58 -23.15
N LYS A 143 -0.59 -18.82 -23.28
CA LYS A 143 0.12 -19.11 -24.55
C LYS A 143 -0.20 -18.07 -25.64
N LEU A 144 -0.31 -16.80 -25.27
CA LEU A 144 -0.65 -15.73 -26.18
C LEU A 144 0.64 -15.11 -26.74
N TRP A 145 0.81 -15.24 -28.04
CA TRP A 145 1.95 -14.71 -28.83
C TRP A 145 1.90 -13.19 -29.03
N VAL A 146 0.90 -12.51 -28.48
CA VAL A 146 0.68 -11.04 -28.61
C VAL A 146 1.44 -10.25 -27.54
N TYR A 147 2.48 -10.85 -27.01
CA TYR A 147 3.22 -10.41 -25.82
C TYR A 147 3.82 -9.01 -25.95
N GLU A 148 4.47 -8.71 -27.06
CA GLU A 148 5.21 -7.44 -27.25
C GLU A 148 4.30 -6.20 -27.39
N LYS A 149 3.18 -6.31 -28.08
CA LYS A 149 2.24 -5.19 -28.27
C LYS A 149 1.46 -4.82 -27.01
N ILE A 150 1.16 -5.79 -26.14
CA ILE A 150 0.41 -5.55 -24.90
C ILE A 150 1.35 -4.97 -23.83
N LEU A 151 2.59 -5.38 -23.76
CA LEU A 151 3.60 -4.80 -22.88
C LEU A 151 3.79 -3.31 -23.16
N HIS A 152 3.82 -2.90 -24.41
CA HIS A 152 3.94 -1.49 -24.78
C HIS A 152 2.80 -0.63 -24.23
N LEU A 153 1.57 -1.16 -24.20
CA LEU A 153 0.38 -0.49 -23.64
C LEU A 153 0.42 -0.40 -22.09
N ILE A 154 1.00 -1.39 -21.42
CA ILE A 154 1.10 -1.43 -19.96
C ILE A 154 2.23 -0.53 -19.46
N TYR A 155 3.35 -0.47 -20.18
CA TYR A 155 4.50 0.36 -19.81
C TYR A 155 4.30 1.86 -20.06
N TYR A 156 3.35 2.25 -20.91
CA TYR A 156 3.17 3.67 -21.30
C TYR A 156 2.21 4.46 -20.40
N GLN A 157 1.51 3.84 -19.43
CA GLN A 157 0.64 4.56 -18.48
C GLN A 157 0.73 4.06 -17.03
N PRO A 158 1.85 4.17 -16.34
CA PRO A 158 1.95 3.73 -14.95
C PRO A 158 1.28 4.67 -13.92
N SER A 159 1.01 5.94 -14.27
CA SER A 159 0.66 6.98 -13.30
C SER A 159 -0.83 7.08 -12.94
N GLN A 160 -1.73 6.28 -13.52
CA GLN A 160 -3.17 6.38 -13.24
C GLN A 160 -3.75 5.28 -12.34
N VAL A 161 -2.92 4.39 -11.79
CA VAL A 161 -3.40 3.11 -11.22
C VAL A 161 -3.56 3.11 -9.70
N LEU A 162 -2.95 4.03 -8.97
CA LEU A 162 -2.98 4.04 -7.51
C LEU A 162 -3.36 5.41 -6.94
N VAL A 163 -4.55 5.50 -6.36
CA VAL A 163 -4.97 6.64 -5.52
C VAL A 163 -4.99 6.15 -4.07
N ALA A 164 -4.11 6.68 -3.24
CA ALA A 164 -4.18 6.51 -1.78
C ALA A 164 -5.12 7.59 -1.21
N GLN A 165 -6.19 7.17 -0.54
CA GLN A 165 -7.13 8.04 0.19
C GLN A 165 -7.05 7.77 1.69
#